data_1c33fdb3669f8983c1b511ca51292622
#
_entry.id   1c33fdb3669f8983c1b511ca51292622
#
_cell.length_a   1.000
_cell.length_b   1.000
_cell.length_c   1.000
_cell.angle_alpha   90.00
_cell.angle_beta   90.00
_cell.angle_gamma   90.00
#
_symmetry.space_group_name_H-M   'P 1'
#
loop_
_entity.id
_entity.type
_entity.pdbx_description
1 polymer ?
#
loop_
_entity_poly.entity_id
_entity_poly.type
_entity_poly.pdbx_seq_one_letter_code
_entity_poly.pdbx_strand_id
1 'polypeptide(L)'
;MKNIVKKAFTDSLPVLMGYVSMGAAFGILLVTQVKAAHAGTAAAMSVSTISGSMQFAAVEMLKNAPAYTLLLTAVLALLINIRYSMYGISLVRYFRNYPWYIRYYLIWTLTDETYALESSTRLRGKKRMYYSLLVGGFDHLYWISGSVIGAIAGSCIKFNTAGIDFAMTALFLVILIDLIRNKSNRIPALTGGVSTLLALAFFVVFFPAHVNRMLLAAMVLMIAILLLLRKKSCMQKGANQ
;
A
#
# COMPACT_ATOMS: atom_id res chain seq x y z
N MET A 1 10.22 26.06 -15.49
CA MET A 1 9.90 24.63 -15.57
C MET A 1 11.10 23.74 -15.24
N LYS A 2 12.27 23.92 -15.82
CA LYS A 2 13.48 23.09 -15.53
C LYS A 2 13.74 22.87 -14.03
N ASN A 3 13.66 23.93 -13.21
CA ASN A 3 13.90 23.81 -11.77
C ASN A 3 12.83 22.97 -11.02
N ILE A 4 11.59 22.94 -11.51
CA ILE A 4 10.52 22.11 -10.91
C ILE A 4 10.73 20.65 -11.26
N VAL A 5 11.08 20.35 -12.51
CA VAL A 5 11.41 18.98 -12.96
C VAL A 5 12.59 18.43 -12.15
N LYS A 6 13.69 19.21 -12.07
CA LYS A 6 14.87 18.81 -11.29
C LYS A 6 14.51 18.57 -9.84
N LYS A 7 13.71 19.46 -9.23
CA LYS A 7 13.27 19.30 -7.84
C LYS A 7 12.41 18.02 -7.66
N ALA A 8 11.40 17.81 -8.49
CA ALA A 8 10.54 16.64 -8.42
C ALA A 8 11.34 15.35 -8.57
N PHE A 9 12.26 15.30 -9.54
CA PHE A 9 13.15 14.15 -9.74
C PHE A 9 14.06 13.91 -8.54
N THR A 10 14.71 14.95 -8.01
CA THR A 10 15.61 14.79 -6.85
C THR A 10 14.86 14.35 -5.60
N ASP A 11 13.66 14.90 -5.37
CA ASP A 11 12.84 14.55 -4.21
C ASP A 11 12.28 13.10 -4.32
N SER A 12 12.04 12.60 -5.53
CA SER A 12 11.55 11.22 -5.77
C SER A 12 12.67 10.16 -5.86
N LEU A 13 13.95 10.52 -5.89
CA LEU A 13 15.06 9.56 -5.96
C LEU A 13 15.05 8.50 -4.85
N PRO A 14 14.76 8.83 -3.57
CA PRO A 14 14.64 7.80 -2.53
C PRO A 14 13.52 6.80 -2.83
N VAL A 15 12.41 7.28 -3.42
CA VAL A 15 11.26 6.45 -3.80
C VAL A 15 11.62 5.53 -4.96
N LEU A 16 12.40 6.00 -5.94
CA LEU A 16 12.92 5.21 -7.07
C LEU A 16 13.56 3.91 -6.57
N MET A 17 14.50 4.02 -5.61
CA MET A 17 15.23 2.84 -5.11
C MET A 17 14.29 1.83 -4.45
N GLY A 18 13.33 2.29 -3.67
CA GLY A 18 12.32 1.45 -3.05
C GLY A 18 11.38 0.81 -4.07
N TYR A 19 10.84 1.61 -4.98
CA TYR A 19 9.82 1.15 -5.94
C TYR A 19 10.36 0.21 -7.00
N VAL A 20 11.57 0.44 -7.50
CA VAL A 20 12.18 -0.48 -8.47
C VAL A 20 12.50 -1.82 -7.81
N SER A 21 13.05 -1.83 -6.60
CA SER A 21 13.37 -3.09 -5.89
C SER A 21 12.12 -3.87 -5.49
N MET A 22 11.11 -3.21 -4.91
CA MET A 22 9.87 -3.85 -4.50
C MET A 22 9.01 -4.26 -5.72
N GLY A 23 8.96 -3.43 -6.75
CA GLY A 23 8.31 -3.75 -8.00
C GLY A 23 8.94 -4.98 -8.68
N ALA A 24 10.27 -5.06 -8.68
CA ALA A 24 10.98 -6.24 -9.20
C ALA A 24 10.64 -7.51 -8.39
N ALA A 25 10.60 -7.43 -7.07
CA ALA A 25 10.17 -8.54 -6.23
C ALA A 25 8.73 -8.96 -6.55
N PHE A 26 7.79 -8.00 -6.70
CA PHE A 26 6.42 -8.27 -7.14
C PHE A 26 6.37 -8.95 -8.50
N GLY A 27 7.10 -8.43 -9.50
CA GLY A 27 7.12 -8.99 -10.85
C GLY A 27 7.61 -10.43 -10.88
N ILE A 28 8.71 -10.73 -10.18
CA ILE A 28 9.26 -12.09 -10.03
C ILE A 28 8.21 -12.99 -9.38
N LEU A 29 7.63 -12.57 -8.26
CA LEU A 29 6.64 -13.36 -7.52
C LEU A 29 5.41 -13.66 -8.38
N LEU A 30 4.91 -12.67 -9.12
CA LEU A 30 3.74 -12.81 -9.99
C LEU A 30 3.95 -13.91 -11.04
N VAL A 31 5.05 -13.86 -11.79
CA VAL A 31 5.28 -14.82 -12.90
C VAL A 31 5.73 -16.19 -12.43
N THR A 32 6.29 -16.30 -11.23
CA THR A 32 6.71 -17.59 -10.67
C THR A 32 5.57 -18.33 -9.97
N GLN A 33 4.61 -17.60 -9.40
CA GLN A 33 3.50 -18.22 -8.64
C GLN A 33 2.19 -18.32 -9.43
N VAL A 34 1.94 -17.43 -10.39
CA VAL A 34 0.72 -17.41 -11.20
C VAL A 34 1.03 -17.90 -12.62
N LYS A 35 0.63 -19.12 -12.94
CA LYS A 35 0.97 -19.83 -14.19
C LYS A 35 0.65 -19.05 -15.48
N ALA A 36 -0.42 -18.26 -15.48
CA ALA A 36 -0.84 -17.48 -16.65
C ALA A 36 -0.21 -16.08 -16.71
N ALA A 37 0.60 -15.70 -15.71
CA ALA A 37 1.16 -14.36 -15.62
C ALA A 37 2.44 -14.24 -16.46
N HIS A 38 2.61 -13.08 -17.06
CA HIS A 38 3.78 -12.68 -17.84
C HIS A 38 4.07 -11.18 -17.63
N ALA A 39 5.13 -10.66 -18.24
CA ALA A 39 5.52 -9.25 -18.07
C ALA A 39 4.39 -8.26 -18.43
N GLY A 40 3.55 -8.57 -19.42
CA GLY A 40 2.37 -7.79 -19.76
C GLY A 40 1.31 -7.76 -18.66
N THR A 41 1.13 -8.87 -17.95
CA THR A 41 0.23 -8.93 -16.78
C THR A 41 0.76 -8.07 -15.63
N ALA A 42 2.07 -8.13 -15.37
CA ALA A 42 2.71 -7.30 -14.37
C ALA A 42 2.57 -5.80 -14.71
N ALA A 43 2.77 -5.43 -15.98
CA ALA A 43 2.58 -4.07 -16.46
C ALA A 43 1.12 -3.62 -16.29
N ALA A 44 0.15 -4.42 -16.73
CA ALA A 44 -1.28 -4.10 -16.65
C ALA A 44 -1.74 -3.91 -15.19
N MET A 45 -1.30 -4.79 -14.28
CA MET A 45 -1.59 -4.66 -12.86
C MET A 45 -0.97 -3.39 -12.28
N SER A 46 0.27 -3.07 -12.64
CA SER A 46 0.99 -1.90 -12.11
C SER A 46 0.48 -0.58 -12.68
N VAL A 47 -0.01 -0.57 -13.92
CA VAL A 47 -0.68 0.60 -14.52
C VAL A 47 -2.05 0.82 -13.89
N SER A 48 -2.81 -0.24 -13.64
CA SER A 48 -4.18 -0.13 -13.12
C SER A 48 -4.25 0.05 -11.60
N THR A 49 -3.25 -0.41 -10.86
CA THR A 49 -3.28 -0.42 -9.38
C THR A 49 -1.93 0.01 -8.83
N ILE A 50 -1.86 1.23 -8.29
CA ILE A 50 -0.66 1.76 -7.65
C ILE A 50 -0.76 1.47 -6.14
N SER A 51 -0.74 0.21 -5.78
CA SER A 51 -0.77 -0.25 -4.39
C SER A 51 0.05 -1.53 -4.26
N GLY A 52 1.32 -1.37 -3.88
CA GLY A 52 2.24 -2.50 -3.74
C GLY A 52 1.70 -3.59 -2.82
N SER A 53 1.25 -3.22 -1.62
CA SER A 53 0.68 -4.17 -0.66
C SER A 53 -0.53 -4.95 -1.22
N MET A 54 -1.39 -4.28 -2.01
CA MET A 54 -2.52 -4.95 -2.64
C MET A 54 -2.09 -5.88 -3.77
N GLN A 55 -1.10 -5.49 -4.56
CA GLN A 55 -0.58 -6.32 -5.65
C GLN A 55 0.08 -7.58 -5.13
N PHE A 56 0.87 -7.51 -4.07
CA PHE A 56 1.43 -8.68 -3.39
C PHE A 56 0.33 -9.59 -2.83
N ALA A 57 -0.67 -9.03 -2.16
CA ALA A 57 -1.82 -9.79 -1.67
C ALA A 57 -2.61 -10.45 -2.81
N ALA A 58 -2.76 -9.76 -3.96
CA ALA A 58 -3.43 -10.29 -5.14
C ALA A 58 -2.70 -11.49 -5.75
N VAL A 59 -1.36 -11.52 -5.75
CA VAL A 59 -0.60 -12.69 -6.22
C VAL A 59 -0.97 -13.92 -5.41
N GLU A 60 -1.00 -13.82 -4.09
CA GLU A 60 -1.35 -14.96 -3.22
C GLU A 60 -2.78 -15.44 -3.44
N MET A 61 -3.69 -14.51 -3.70
CA MET A 61 -5.10 -14.84 -4.02
C MET A 61 -5.26 -15.48 -5.39
N LEU A 62 -4.53 -15.02 -6.41
CA LEU A 62 -4.59 -15.55 -7.77
C LEU A 62 -3.98 -16.95 -7.88
N LYS A 63 -3.05 -17.29 -6.99
CA LYS A 63 -2.41 -18.61 -6.94
C LYS A 63 -3.42 -19.75 -6.67
N ASN A 64 -4.44 -19.50 -5.85
CA ASN A 64 -5.36 -20.50 -5.32
C ASN A 64 -6.86 -20.16 -5.55
N ALA A 65 -7.22 -19.48 -6.63
CA ALA A 65 -8.50 -18.79 -6.79
C ALA A 65 -9.76 -19.69 -7.04
N PRO A 66 -10.54 -20.06 -6.02
CA PRO A 66 -11.95 -20.34 -6.21
C PRO A 66 -12.78 -19.04 -6.34
N ALA A 67 -13.96 -19.12 -6.98
CA ALA A 67 -14.78 -17.95 -7.34
C ALA A 67 -15.15 -17.01 -6.17
N TYR A 68 -15.30 -17.53 -4.94
CA TYR A 68 -15.55 -16.69 -3.75
C TYR A 68 -14.36 -15.81 -3.32
N THR A 69 -13.18 -16.09 -3.85
CA THR A 69 -11.95 -15.32 -3.59
C THR A 69 -12.07 -13.91 -4.15
N LEU A 70 -12.84 -13.67 -5.21
CA LEU A 70 -13.02 -12.32 -5.78
C LEU A 70 -13.67 -11.36 -4.80
N LEU A 71 -14.70 -11.77 -4.07
CA LEU A 71 -15.34 -10.93 -3.05
C LEU A 71 -14.37 -10.63 -1.90
N LEU A 72 -13.66 -11.64 -1.44
CA LEU A 72 -12.65 -11.48 -0.39
C LEU A 72 -11.53 -10.53 -0.84
N THR A 73 -11.06 -10.68 -2.08
CA THR A 73 -10.07 -9.78 -2.69
C THR A 73 -10.58 -8.34 -2.75
N ALA A 74 -11.83 -8.12 -3.14
CA ALA A 74 -12.43 -6.79 -3.19
C ALA A 74 -12.52 -6.15 -1.80
N VAL A 75 -12.93 -6.90 -0.78
CA VAL A 75 -12.97 -6.43 0.61
C VAL A 75 -11.57 -6.10 1.12
N LEU A 76 -10.59 -6.96 0.90
CA LEU A 76 -9.20 -6.71 1.27
C LEU A 76 -8.62 -5.51 0.54
N ALA A 77 -8.89 -5.36 -0.76
CA ALA A 77 -8.46 -4.20 -1.53
C ALA A 77 -8.99 -2.90 -0.92
N LEU A 78 -10.27 -2.88 -0.56
CA LEU A 78 -10.89 -1.72 0.08
C LEU A 78 -10.25 -1.42 1.44
N LEU A 79 -10.03 -2.43 2.25
CA LEU A 79 -9.46 -2.29 3.59
C LEU A 79 -7.99 -1.86 3.57
N ILE A 80 -7.18 -2.44 2.70
CA ILE A 80 -5.76 -2.07 2.55
C ILE A 80 -5.63 -0.64 2.02
N ASN A 81 -6.50 -0.25 1.08
CA ASN A 81 -6.41 1.04 0.39
C ASN A 81 -7.22 2.17 1.05
N ILE A 82 -7.99 1.91 2.11
CA ILE A 82 -8.78 2.96 2.82
C ILE A 82 -7.88 4.08 3.35
N ARG A 83 -6.63 3.81 3.67
CA ARG A 83 -5.62 4.80 4.08
C ARG A 83 -5.39 5.88 3.01
N TYR A 84 -5.43 5.52 1.74
CA TYR A 84 -5.26 6.48 0.64
C TYR A 84 -6.41 7.49 0.57
N SER A 85 -7.62 7.10 0.98
CA SER A 85 -8.75 8.02 1.12
C SER A 85 -8.47 9.09 2.17
N MET A 86 -7.83 8.73 3.28
CA MET A 86 -7.43 9.69 4.32
C MET A 86 -6.36 10.67 3.81
N TYR A 87 -5.40 10.18 3.01
CA TYR A 87 -4.42 11.05 2.37
C TYR A 87 -5.07 12.00 1.37
N GLY A 88 -6.00 11.50 0.55
CA GLY A 88 -6.77 12.29 -0.39
C GLY A 88 -7.55 13.42 0.31
N ILE A 89 -8.21 13.13 1.42
CA ILE A 89 -8.95 14.13 2.22
C ILE A 89 -8.01 15.23 2.70
N SER A 90 -6.81 14.90 3.18
CA SER A 90 -5.85 15.90 3.70
C SER A 90 -5.27 16.78 2.59
N LEU A 91 -5.13 16.25 1.35
CA LEU A 91 -4.59 16.97 0.19
C LEU A 91 -5.67 17.66 -0.65
N VAL A 92 -6.94 17.36 -0.44
CA VAL A 92 -8.05 17.89 -1.26
C VAL A 92 -8.05 19.41 -1.36
N ARG A 93 -7.68 20.10 -0.27
CA ARG A 93 -7.58 21.57 -0.23
C ARG A 93 -6.58 22.14 -1.24
N TYR A 94 -5.54 21.38 -1.59
CA TYR A 94 -4.52 21.78 -2.56
C TYR A 94 -4.93 21.45 -3.99
N PHE A 95 -5.65 20.33 -4.17
CA PHE A 95 -6.03 19.80 -5.47
C PHE A 95 -7.38 20.37 -5.98
N ARG A 96 -8.16 21.00 -5.10
CA ARG A 96 -9.51 21.51 -5.40
C ARG A 96 -9.57 22.40 -6.66
N ASN A 97 -8.53 23.22 -6.87
CA ASN A 97 -8.47 24.17 -7.98
C ASN A 97 -7.79 23.62 -9.24
N TYR A 98 -7.44 22.34 -9.27
CA TYR A 98 -6.84 21.70 -10.44
C TYR A 98 -7.93 21.20 -11.38
N PRO A 99 -7.66 21.10 -12.70
CA PRO A 99 -8.55 20.45 -13.64
C PRO A 99 -8.93 19.05 -13.16
N TRP A 100 -10.15 18.60 -13.42
CA TRP A 100 -10.70 17.36 -12.90
C TRP A 100 -9.82 16.12 -13.22
N TYR A 101 -9.29 16.04 -14.46
CA TYR A 101 -8.44 14.93 -14.90
C TYR A 101 -7.09 14.90 -14.17
N ILE A 102 -6.48 16.07 -13.90
CA ILE A 102 -5.25 16.16 -13.09
C ILE A 102 -5.54 15.73 -11.65
N ARG A 103 -6.62 16.21 -11.07
CA ARG A 103 -7.03 15.86 -9.71
C ARG A 103 -7.28 14.36 -9.59
N TYR A 104 -7.97 13.76 -10.56
CA TYR A 104 -8.23 12.33 -10.59
C TYR A 104 -6.92 11.53 -10.65
N TYR A 105 -6.03 11.90 -11.56
CA TYR A 105 -4.72 11.25 -11.68
C TYR A 105 -3.90 11.35 -10.40
N LEU A 106 -3.81 12.52 -9.77
CA LEU A 106 -3.07 12.72 -8.53
C LEU A 106 -3.64 11.90 -7.35
N ILE A 107 -4.96 11.73 -7.28
CA ILE A 107 -5.60 10.88 -6.27
C ILE A 107 -5.31 9.41 -6.55
N TRP A 108 -5.32 9.01 -7.82
CA TRP A 108 -5.03 7.64 -8.23
C TRP A 108 -3.57 7.24 -7.91
N THR A 109 -2.61 8.12 -8.19
CA THR A 109 -1.18 7.85 -7.95
C THR A 109 -0.74 8.09 -6.50
N LEU A 110 -1.69 8.34 -5.59
CA LEU A 110 -1.39 8.67 -4.21
C LEU A 110 -1.02 7.43 -3.41
N THR A 111 0.24 7.35 -3.00
CA THR A 111 0.81 6.33 -2.11
C THR A 111 1.31 6.97 -0.82
N ASP A 112 1.86 6.17 0.09
CA ASP A 112 2.45 6.67 1.34
C ASP A 112 3.62 7.62 1.06
N GLU A 113 4.46 7.26 0.09
CA GLU A 113 5.65 8.01 -0.31
C GLU A 113 5.27 9.28 -1.07
N THR A 114 4.38 9.17 -2.04
CA THR A 114 3.86 10.33 -2.79
C THR A 114 3.20 11.32 -1.83
N TYR A 115 2.41 10.82 -0.84
CA TYR A 115 1.81 11.65 0.19
C TYR A 115 2.86 12.36 1.05
N ALA A 116 3.94 11.68 1.44
CA ALA A 116 5.02 12.28 2.22
C ALA A 116 5.68 13.44 1.46
N LEU A 117 5.96 13.26 0.17
CA LEU A 117 6.52 14.31 -0.69
C LEU A 117 5.55 15.48 -0.87
N GLU A 118 4.26 15.18 -1.13
CA GLU A 118 3.20 16.18 -1.30
C GLU A 118 2.93 16.99 -0.04
N SER A 119 2.98 16.37 1.12
CA SER A 119 2.75 17.04 2.40
C SER A 119 3.93 17.92 2.82
N SER A 120 5.15 17.57 2.43
CA SER A 120 6.37 18.29 2.78
C SER A 120 6.66 19.49 1.87
N THR A 121 6.10 19.54 0.66
CA THR A 121 6.38 20.61 -0.30
C THR A 121 5.77 21.95 0.11
N ARG A 122 6.55 23.02 0.01
CA ARG A 122 6.11 24.41 0.26
C ARG A 122 5.67 25.13 -1.01
N LEU A 123 5.66 24.48 -2.16
CA LEU A 123 5.24 25.06 -3.42
C LEU A 123 3.74 25.41 -3.39
N ARG A 124 3.32 26.42 -4.17
CA ARG A 124 1.93 26.88 -4.25
C ARG A 124 1.49 27.10 -5.70
N GLY A 125 0.18 27.11 -5.93
CA GLY A 125 -0.42 27.40 -7.22
C GLY A 125 0.03 26.46 -8.34
N LYS A 126 0.23 26.99 -9.55
CA LYS A 126 0.63 26.20 -10.74
C LYS A 126 1.95 25.43 -10.55
N LYS A 127 2.91 26.00 -9.80
CA LYS A 127 4.19 25.33 -9.52
C LYS A 127 4.00 24.05 -8.71
N ARG A 128 3.10 24.07 -7.74
CA ARG A 128 2.73 22.88 -6.97
C ARG A 128 2.05 21.85 -7.86
N MET A 129 1.10 22.25 -8.70
CA MET A 129 0.42 21.34 -9.62
C MET A 129 1.39 20.58 -10.53
N TYR A 130 2.35 21.28 -11.16
CA TYR A 130 3.36 20.64 -11.98
C TYR A 130 4.29 19.73 -11.17
N TYR A 131 4.65 20.12 -9.97
CA TYR A 131 5.46 19.29 -9.07
C TYR A 131 4.72 18.01 -8.72
N SER A 132 3.46 18.08 -8.31
CA SER A 132 2.63 16.93 -7.98
C SER A 132 2.46 15.96 -9.15
N LEU A 133 2.20 16.48 -10.37
CA LEU A 133 2.12 15.67 -11.57
C LEU A 133 3.42 14.93 -11.88
N LEU A 134 4.55 15.60 -11.69
CA LEU A 134 5.86 14.99 -11.94
C LEU A 134 6.19 13.92 -10.91
N VAL A 135 5.97 14.19 -9.63
CA VAL A 135 6.21 13.22 -8.57
C VAL A 135 5.32 11.99 -8.76
N GLY A 136 3.99 12.18 -8.89
CA GLY A 136 3.08 11.06 -9.13
C GLY A 136 3.41 10.28 -10.41
N GLY A 137 3.82 10.97 -11.49
CA GLY A 137 4.24 10.35 -12.74
C GLY A 137 5.55 9.55 -12.60
N PHE A 138 6.54 10.09 -11.92
CA PHE A 138 7.80 9.39 -11.67
C PHE A 138 7.59 8.16 -10.79
N ASP A 139 6.88 8.28 -9.69
CA ASP A 139 6.61 7.18 -8.77
C ASP A 139 5.84 6.05 -9.49
N HIS A 140 4.87 6.40 -10.33
CA HIS A 140 4.13 5.44 -11.15
C HIS A 140 5.05 4.72 -12.14
N LEU A 141 5.92 5.46 -12.85
CA LEU A 141 6.88 4.89 -13.80
C LEU A 141 7.89 3.97 -13.09
N TYR A 142 8.37 4.35 -11.91
CA TYR A 142 9.31 3.53 -11.14
C TYR A 142 8.68 2.19 -10.76
N TRP A 143 7.43 2.21 -10.31
CA TRP A 143 6.71 1.00 -9.94
C TRP A 143 6.46 0.09 -11.15
N ILE A 144 6.00 0.64 -12.28
CA ILE A 144 5.77 -0.12 -13.51
C ILE A 144 7.09 -0.73 -14.02
N SER A 145 8.15 0.09 -14.10
CA SER A 145 9.45 -0.37 -14.60
C SER A 145 10.03 -1.48 -13.73
N GLY A 146 9.99 -1.33 -12.41
CA GLY A 146 10.40 -2.37 -11.47
C GLY A 146 9.62 -3.66 -11.67
N SER A 147 8.29 -3.58 -11.75
CA SER A 147 7.41 -4.73 -11.93
C SER A 147 7.68 -5.48 -13.25
N VAL A 148 7.88 -4.74 -14.34
CA VAL A 148 8.18 -5.34 -15.67
C VAL A 148 9.57 -5.98 -15.68
N ILE A 149 10.58 -5.27 -15.16
CA ILE A 149 11.95 -5.81 -15.05
C ILE A 149 11.95 -7.09 -14.22
N GLY A 150 11.27 -7.08 -13.09
CA GLY A 150 11.14 -8.25 -12.23
C GLY A 150 10.41 -9.41 -12.91
N ALA A 151 9.33 -9.14 -13.63
CA ALA A 151 8.59 -10.17 -14.36
C ALA A 151 9.43 -10.81 -15.49
N ILE A 152 10.19 -10.01 -16.23
CA ILE A 152 11.13 -10.51 -17.25
C ILE A 152 12.21 -11.36 -16.58
N ALA A 153 12.85 -10.86 -15.52
CA ALA A 153 13.89 -11.60 -14.80
C ALA A 153 13.35 -12.92 -14.22
N GLY A 154 12.15 -12.90 -13.63
CA GLY A 154 11.50 -14.09 -13.09
C GLY A 154 11.12 -15.13 -14.14
N SER A 155 10.83 -14.68 -15.38
CA SER A 155 10.54 -15.58 -16.50
C SER A 155 11.81 -16.21 -17.10
N CYS A 156 12.94 -15.48 -17.09
CA CYS A 156 14.20 -15.92 -17.69
C CYS A 156 15.03 -16.80 -16.76
N ILE A 157 14.95 -16.62 -15.46
CA ILE A 157 15.78 -17.28 -14.47
C ILE A 157 14.90 -18.19 -13.61
N LYS A 158 15.29 -19.46 -13.51
CA LYS A 158 14.65 -20.40 -12.57
C LYS A 158 15.13 -20.08 -11.15
N PHE A 159 14.51 -19.10 -10.53
CA PHE A 159 14.77 -18.76 -9.14
C PHE A 159 14.15 -19.79 -8.18
N ASN A 160 14.87 -20.11 -7.13
CA ASN A 160 14.23 -20.65 -5.94
C ASN A 160 13.48 -19.50 -5.25
N THR A 161 12.14 -19.55 -5.30
CA THR A 161 11.26 -18.48 -4.81
C THR A 161 11.15 -18.42 -3.29
N ALA A 162 11.72 -19.38 -2.56
CA ALA A 162 11.64 -19.46 -1.10
C ALA A 162 12.12 -18.19 -0.36
N GLY A 163 13.11 -17.46 -0.95
CA GLY A 163 13.57 -16.18 -0.40
C GLY A 163 12.69 -14.98 -0.79
N ILE A 164 11.95 -15.08 -1.91
CA ILE A 164 11.10 -13.99 -2.42
C ILE A 164 9.79 -13.93 -1.62
N ASP A 165 9.27 -15.08 -1.18
CA ASP A 165 8.12 -15.13 -0.27
C ASP A 165 8.41 -14.38 1.04
N PHE A 166 9.66 -14.40 1.49
CA PHE A 166 10.10 -13.62 2.65
C PHE A 166 10.14 -12.11 2.38
N ALA A 167 10.33 -11.66 1.13
CA ALA A 167 10.38 -10.23 0.81
C ALA A 167 9.06 -9.52 1.17
N MET A 168 7.92 -10.18 0.97
CA MET A 168 6.60 -9.65 1.37
C MET A 168 6.49 -9.53 2.89
N THR A 169 6.91 -10.56 3.62
CA THR A 169 6.91 -10.54 5.09
C THR A 169 7.84 -9.45 5.61
N ALA A 170 9.03 -9.29 5.02
CA ALA A 170 9.97 -8.24 5.37
C ALA A 170 9.40 -6.83 5.10
N LEU A 171 8.73 -6.63 3.97
CA LEU A 171 8.05 -5.36 3.64
C LEU A 171 7.04 -4.98 4.72
N PHE A 172 6.13 -5.89 5.07
CA PHE A 172 5.12 -5.62 6.09
C PHE A 172 5.74 -5.41 7.47
N LEU A 173 6.84 -6.11 7.78
CA LEU A 173 7.57 -5.92 9.03
C LEU A 173 8.21 -4.53 9.11
N VAL A 174 8.83 -4.06 8.02
CA VAL A 174 9.40 -2.71 7.94
C VAL A 174 8.31 -1.65 8.12
N ILE A 175 7.18 -1.79 7.42
CA ILE A 175 6.03 -0.87 7.58
C ILE A 175 5.53 -0.86 9.02
N LEU A 176 5.42 -2.02 9.65
CA LEU A 176 4.99 -2.13 11.05
C LEU A 176 5.99 -1.43 12.00
N ILE A 177 7.29 -1.63 11.80
CA ILE A 177 8.34 -0.97 12.59
C ILE A 177 8.25 0.55 12.44
N ASP A 178 8.07 1.07 11.23
CA ASP A 178 7.94 2.51 10.99
C ASP A 178 6.68 3.09 11.64
N LEU A 179 5.57 2.36 11.60
CA LEU A 179 4.35 2.76 12.31
C LEU A 179 4.54 2.80 13.83
N ILE A 180 5.27 1.84 14.41
CA ILE A 180 5.55 1.80 15.86
C ILE A 180 6.52 2.92 16.27
N ARG A 181 7.48 3.28 15.43
CA ARG A 181 8.44 4.37 15.68
C ARG A 181 7.75 5.73 15.77
N ASN A 182 6.69 5.95 14.98
CA ASN A 182 5.92 7.18 15.03
C ASN A 182 4.97 7.16 16.24
N LYS A 183 5.21 8.06 17.22
CA LYS A 183 4.43 8.13 18.48
C LYS A 183 2.92 8.25 18.27
N SER A 184 2.46 8.93 17.20
CA SER A 184 1.03 9.11 16.93
C SER A 184 0.37 7.82 16.43
N ASN A 185 1.11 6.93 15.77
CA ASN A 185 0.61 5.69 15.18
C ASN A 185 0.91 4.45 16.03
N ARG A 186 1.67 4.60 17.10
CA ARG A 186 2.12 3.49 17.95
C ARG A 186 0.96 2.70 18.56
N ILE A 187 -0.04 3.38 19.09
CA ILE A 187 -1.21 2.71 19.70
C ILE A 187 -1.99 1.93 18.65
N PRO A 188 -2.41 2.49 17.51
CA PRO A 188 -3.05 1.73 16.44
C PRO A 188 -2.23 0.55 15.94
N ALA A 189 -0.91 0.73 15.74
CA ALA A 189 -0.02 -0.33 15.27
C ALA A 189 0.08 -1.49 16.26
N LEU A 190 0.27 -1.21 17.54
CA LEU A 190 0.29 -2.23 18.59
C LEU A 190 -1.07 -2.93 18.75
N THR A 191 -2.17 -2.16 18.69
CA THR A 191 -3.52 -2.73 18.73
C THR A 191 -3.75 -3.69 17.56
N GLY A 192 -3.32 -3.32 16.35
CA GLY A 192 -3.38 -4.17 15.16
C GLY A 192 -2.58 -5.46 15.34
N GLY A 193 -1.34 -5.36 15.80
CA GLY A 193 -0.49 -6.52 16.07
C GLY A 193 -1.09 -7.48 17.11
N VAL A 194 -1.55 -6.95 18.24
CA VAL A 194 -2.18 -7.76 19.27
C VAL A 194 -3.48 -8.41 18.78
N SER A 195 -4.33 -7.66 18.08
CA SER A 195 -5.57 -8.20 17.50
C SER A 195 -5.31 -9.34 16.52
N THR A 196 -4.26 -9.21 15.69
CA THR A 196 -3.88 -10.26 14.73
C THR A 196 -3.38 -11.51 15.45
N LEU A 197 -2.53 -11.36 16.46
CA LEU A 197 -2.04 -12.49 17.25
C LEU A 197 -3.17 -13.21 17.99
N LEU A 198 -4.11 -12.47 18.59
CA LEU A 198 -5.29 -13.05 19.25
C LEU A 198 -6.19 -13.79 18.26
N ALA A 199 -6.46 -13.20 17.10
CA ALA A 199 -7.24 -13.85 16.06
C ALA A 199 -6.54 -15.11 15.53
N LEU A 200 -5.21 -15.05 15.31
CA LEU A 200 -4.43 -16.21 14.89
C LEU A 200 -4.53 -17.34 15.92
N ALA A 201 -4.26 -17.05 17.18
CA ALA A 201 -4.35 -18.04 18.26
C ALA A 201 -5.74 -18.66 18.34
N PHE A 202 -6.79 -17.84 18.26
CA PHE A 202 -8.17 -18.30 18.28
C PHE A 202 -8.49 -19.24 17.11
N PHE A 203 -8.15 -18.83 15.87
CA PHE A 203 -8.46 -19.64 14.69
C PHE A 203 -7.63 -20.91 14.62
N VAL A 204 -6.36 -20.87 14.99
CA VAL A 204 -5.48 -22.06 14.98
C VAL A 204 -5.98 -23.11 15.99
N VAL A 205 -6.45 -22.67 17.17
CA VAL A 205 -6.89 -23.60 18.22
C VAL A 205 -8.30 -24.12 17.96
N PHE A 206 -9.25 -23.24 17.60
CA PHE A 206 -10.67 -23.62 17.55
C PHE A 206 -11.18 -23.89 16.13
N PHE A 207 -10.60 -23.31 15.08
CA PHE A 207 -11.07 -23.40 13.70
C PHE A 207 -9.95 -23.56 12.68
N PRO A 208 -9.09 -24.59 12.75
CA PRO A 208 -7.92 -24.72 11.88
C PRO A 208 -8.27 -24.77 10.39
N ALA A 209 -9.44 -25.29 10.00
CA ALA A 209 -9.93 -25.31 8.61
C ALA A 209 -10.33 -23.91 8.07
N HIS A 210 -10.45 -22.90 8.92
CA HIS A 210 -10.95 -21.57 8.57
C HIS A 210 -9.93 -20.45 8.81
N VAL A 211 -8.64 -20.77 8.90
CA VAL A 211 -7.56 -19.79 9.14
C VAL A 211 -7.58 -18.66 8.11
N ASN A 212 -8.03 -18.91 6.89
CA ASN A 212 -8.18 -17.87 5.86
C ASN A 212 -9.14 -16.72 6.23
N ARG A 213 -10.05 -16.93 7.21
CA ARG A 213 -10.96 -15.90 7.71
C ARG A 213 -10.37 -15.09 8.87
N MET A 214 -9.21 -15.50 9.40
CA MET A 214 -8.52 -14.86 10.52
C MET A 214 -8.27 -13.37 10.27
N LEU A 215 -7.87 -12.99 9.06
CA LEU A 215 -7.54 -11.60 8.73
C LEU A 215 -8.76 -10.68 8.89
N LEU A 216 -9.93 -11.09 8.42
CA LEU A 216 -11.17 -10.32 8.58
C LEU A 216 -11.55 -10.19 10.06
N ALA A 217 -11.44 -11.28 10.83
CA ALA A 217 -11.72 -11.26 12.26
C ALA A 217 -10.75 -10.33 13.02
N ALA A 218 -9.47 -10.40 12.72
CA ALA A 218 -8.45 -9.51 13.28
C ALA A 218 -8.75 -8.04 13.00
N MET A 219 -9.17 -7.71 11.78
CA MET A 219 -9.53 -6.35 11.38
C MET A 219 -10.77 -5.84 12.10
N VAL A 220 -11.82 -6.65 12.18
CA VAL A 220 -13.04 -6.29 12.93
C VAL A 220 -12.71 -6.06 14.41
N LEU A 221 -11.92 -6.94 15.00
CA LEU A 221 -11.47 -6.81 16.40
C LEU A 221 -10.65 -5.54 16.61
N MET A 222 -9.69 -5.26 15.71
CA MET A 222 -8.88 -4.04 15.76
C MET A 222 -9.75 -2.78 15.70
N ILE A 223 -10.68 -2.70 14.73
CA ILE A 223 -11.58 -1.57 14.58
C ILE A 223 -12.45 -1.38 15.84
N ALA A 224 -13.00 -2.46 16.38
CA ALA A 224 -13.81 -2.42 17.59
C ALA A 224 -13.00 -1.88 18.80
N ILE A 225 -11.78 -2.36 19.00
CA ILE A 225 -10.90 -1.88 20.08
C ILE A 225 -10.56 -0.40 19.90
N LEU A 226 -10.21 0.03 18.67
CA LEU A 226 -9.87 1.44 18.40
C LEU A 226 -11.07 2.37 18.63
N LEU A 227 -12.28 1.96 18.26
CA LEU A 227 -13.50 2.73 18.51
C LEU A 227 -13.79 2.87 20.01
N LEU A 228 -13.60 1.79 20.79
CA LEU A 228 -13.75 1.81 22.25
C LEU A 228 -12.71 2.73 22.91
N LEU A 229 -11.46 2.67 22.48
CA LEU A 229 -10.39 3.55 23.00
C LEU A 229 -10.68 5.02 22.66
N ARG A 230 -11.17 5.31 21.46
CA ARG A 230 -11.56 6.67 21.05
C ARG A 230 -12.71 7.20 21.92
N LYS A 231 -13.75 6.39 22.17
CA LYS A 231 -14.89 6.77 23.03
C LYS A 231 -14.42 7.11 24.45
N LYS A 232 -13.50 6.33 25.01
CA LYS A 232 -12.93 6.57 26.34
C LYS A 232 -12.13 7.89 26.40
N SER A 233 -11.33 8.19 25.38
CA SER A 233 -10.59 9.46 25.26
C SER A 233 -11.50 10.68 25.12
N CYS A 234 -12.62 10.56 24.37
CA CYS A 234 -13.60 11.63 24.24
C CYS A 234 -14.35 11.89 25.55
N MET A 235 -14.72 10.84 26.30
CA MET A 235 -15.38 10.99 27.60
C MET A 235 -14.47 11.62 28.66
N GLN A 236 -13.18 11.28 28.69
CA GLN A 236 -12.21 11.90 29.60
C GLN A 236 -11.98 13.39 29.30
N LYS A 237 -12.03 13.81 28.03
CA LYS A 237 -11.92 15.22 27.67
C LYS A 237 -13.17 16.03 28.04
N GLY A 238 -14.37 15.44 27.96
CA GLY A 238 -15.61 16.08 28.35
C GLY A 238 -15.84 16.15 29.88
N ALA A 239 -15.17 15.30 30.65
CA ALA A 239 -15.25 15.32 32.12
C ALA A 239 -14.27 16.33 32.78
N ASN A 240 -13.32 16.87 32.01
CA ASN A 240 -12.31 17.85 32.45
C ASN A 240 -12.59 19.27 31.93
N GLN A 241 -13.75 19.50 31.33
CA GLN A 241 -14.32 20.82 31.01
C GLN A 241 -15.54 21.10 31.88
#